data_8d0e6796bb44aa3ec462af6c8dd7247b
#
_entry.id   8d0e6796bb44aa3ec462af6c8dd7247b
#
_cell.length_a   1.000
_cell.length_b   1.000
_cell.length_c   1.000
_cell.angle_alpha   90.00
_cell.angle_beta   90.00
_cell.angle_gamma   90.00
#
_symmetry.space_group_name_H-M   'P 1'
#
loop_
_entity.id
_entity.type
_entity.pdbx_description
1 polymer ?
#
loop_
_entity_poly.entity_id
_entity_poly.type
_entity_poly.pdbx_seq_one_letter_code
_entity_poly.pdbx_strand_id
1 'polypeptide(L)'
;HKRLREITVQYNDFPFRVVAIARGISTLIPGGEDQLLPNDQVFFMAGRQDLNRLMGLAGVEQQAQHRAMIIGGGLVGRRLAELLDKSVGVRLIEKNETCAMDLSHDLKNTQVLHGDGSDSDVLVQAGLLDMDTVITATGENETNIMSCVLAKHLMNSHNLDRGPGKKARQNKCIALVNKEDYVVLAATMGTDLALNKKILASNEILKFIRRGELLSVAHLHGFDAEMVEIVAAEDSPITQKPLSKLGDWYNRKILIGSIHRDGIWQVAVGDTHIRANERVIVVCMSQHLIHVQKLFLA
;
A
#
# COMPACT_ATOMS: atom_id res chain seq x y z
N HIS A 1 -24.21 -10.99 3.25
CA HIS A 1 -23.11 -11.32 2.35
C HIS A 1 -23.61 -11.17 0.90
N LYS A 2 -23.17 -10.07 0.22
CA LYS A 2 -23.50 -9.83 -1.19
C LYS A 2 -22.34 -10.32 -2.07
N ARG A 3 -22.66 -10.79 -3.27
CA ARG A 3 -21.66 -11.11 -4.30
C ARG A 3 -21.08 -9.83 -4.87
N LEU A 4 -19.84 -9.87 -5.34
CA LEU A 4 -19.18 -8.69 -5.90
C LEU A 4 -19.96 -8.06 -7.06
N ARG A 5 -20.56 -8.89 -7.93
CA ARG A 5 -21.44 -8.40 -9.01
C ARG A 5 -22.66 -7.62 -8.48
N GLU A 6 -23.24 -8.04 -7.35
CA GLU A 6 -24.40 -7.38 -6.75
C GLU A 6 -24.00 -6.01 -6.16
N ILE A 7 -22.80 -5.96 -5.55
CA ILE A 7 -22.21 -4.73 -5.03
C ILE A 7 -21.96 -3.75 -6.17
N THR A 8 -21.37 -4.20 -7.28
CA THR A 8 -21.10 -3.36 -8.44
C THR A 8 -22.40 -2.80 -9.07
N VAL A 9 -23.47 -3.61 -9.12
CA VAL A 9 -24.77 -3.13 -9.60
C VAL A 9 -25.41 -2.14 -8.65
N GLN A 10 -25.29 -2.36 -7.34
CA GLN A 10 -25.83 -1.46 -6.31
C GLN A 10 -25.15 -0.08 -6.32
N TYR A 11 -23.87 -0.03 -6.64
CA TYR A 11 -23.04 1.18 -6.67
C TYR A 11 -22.55 1.47 -8.09
N ASN A 12 -23.50 1.51 -9.03
CA ASN A 12 -23.21 1.70 -10.45
C ASN A 12 -22.92 3.16 -10.84
N ASP A 13 -23.06 4.08 -9.90
CA ASP A 13 -22.86 5.51 -10.05
C ASP A 13 -21.38 5.94 -10.03
N PHE A 14 -20.47 5.04 -9.69
CA PHE A 14 -19.02 5.20 -9.91
C PHE A 14 -18.35 3.84 -10.16
N PRO A 15 -17.42 3.77 -11.12
CA PRO A 15 -16.74 2.52 -11.43
C PRO A 15 -15.64 2.21 -10.43
N PHE A 16 -15.69 1.02 -9.83
CA PHE A 16 -14.61 0.46 -9.02
C PHE A 16 -14.50 -1.05 -9.26
N ARG A 17 -13.37 -1.62 -8.87
CA ARG A 17 -13.15 -3.05 -8.96
C ARG A 17 -12.38 -3.56 -7.75
N VAL A 18 -12.82 -4.70 -7.21
CA VAL A 18 -12.01 -5.50 -6.27
C VAL A 18 -11.02 -6.28 -7.10
N VAL A 19 -9.73 -6.06 -6.89
CA VAL A 19 -8.66 -6.65 -7.73
C VAL A 19 -7.91 -7.78 -7.05
N ALA A 20 -7.87 -7.81 -5.72
CA ALA A 20 -7.32 -8.92 -4.96
C ALA A 20 -7.98 -8.99 -3.58
N ILE A 21 -8.10 -10.20 -3.03
CA ILE A 21 -8.58 -10.47 -1.67
C ILE A 21 -7.57 -11.39 -0.99
N ALA A 22 -7.02 -10.98 0.18
CA ALA A 22 -6.30 -11.87 1.06
C ALA A 22 -7.23 -12.32 2.18
N ARG A 23 -7.36 -13.63 2.31
CA ARG A 23 -8.17 -14.32 3.32
C ARG A 23 -7.30 -15.28 4.11
N GLY A 24 -6.94 -14.89 5.32
CA GLY A 24 -5.92 -15.59 6.09
C GLY A 24 -4.57 -15.58 5.38
N ILE A 25 -4.04 -16.74 5.05
CA ILE A 25 -2.76 -16.89 4.33
C ILE A 25 -2.93 -17.00 2.81
N SER A 26 -4.15 -17.00 2.31
CA SER A 26 -4.45 -17.23 0.89
C SER A 26 -4.80 -15.92 0.19
N THR A 27 -4.23 -15.71 -0.99
CA THR A 27 -4.61 -14.64 -1.91
C THR A 27 -5.46 -15.19 -3.04
N LEU A 28 -6.53 -14.49 -3.40
CA LEU A 28 -7.35 -14.82 -4.56
C LEU A 28 -7.57 -13.58 -5.44
N ILE A 29 -7.63 -13.80 -6.73
CA ILE A 29 -8.10 -12.82 -7.71
C ILE A 29 -9.61 -13.06 -7.87
N PRO A 30 -10.46 -12.11 -7.43
CA PRO A 30 -11.88 -12.37 -7.34
C PRO A 30 -12.61 -12.26 -8.67
N GLY A 31 -13.65 -13.08 -8.83
CA GLY A 31 -14.66 -12.94 -9.88
C GLY A 31 -15.97 -12.34 -9.34
N GLY A 32 -16.95 -12.12 -10.23
CA GLY A 32 -18.24 -11.53 -9.84
C GLY A 32 -19.06 -12.36 -8.85
N GLU A 33 -18.85 -13.69 -8.78
CA GLU A 33 -19.54 -14.59 -7.88
C GLU A 33 -18.94 -14.64 -6.45
N ASP A 34 -17.71 -14.14 -6.29
CA ASP A 34 -17.05 -14.13 -5.00
C ASP A 34 -17.68 -13.10 -4.04
N GLN A 35 -17.50 -13.34 -2.74
CA GLN A 35 -18.03 -12.51 -1.66
C GLN A 35 -16.90 -12.02 -0.77
N LEU A 36 -17.04 -10.80 -0.23
CA LEU A 36 -16.19 -10.29 0.83
C LEU A 36 -16.66 -10.84 2.18
N LEU A 37 -15.73 -11.28 2.99
CA LEU A 37 -15.97 -11.78 4.34
C LEU A 37 -15.33 -10.85 5.37
N PRO A 38 -15.81 -10.85 6.63
CA PRO A 38 -15.15 -10.15 7.70
C PRO A 38 -13.67 -10.57 7.82
N ASN A 39 -12.79 -9.60 8.08
CA ASN A 39 -11.34 -9.76 8.16
C ASN A 39 -10.63 -10.04 6.83
N ASP A 40 -11.30 -10.03 5.69
CA ASP A 40 -10.61 -10.00 4.40
C ASP A 40 -9.84 -8.69 4.26
N GLN A 41 -8.60 -8.80 3.80
CA GLN A 41 -7.88 -7.64 3.26
C GLN A 41 -8.20 -7.52 1.78
N VAL A 42 -8.59 -6.33 1.34
CA VAL A 42 -9.13 -6.13 -0.01
C VAL A 42 -8.38 -5.02 -0.72
N PHE A 43 -7.90 -5.31 -1.93
CA PHE A 43 -7.40 -4.28 -2.83
C PHE A 43 -8.50 -3.84 -3.80
N PHE A 44 -8.70 -2.53 -3.83
CA PHE A 44 -9.65 -1.90 -4.76
C PHE A 44 -8.91 -1.08 -5.81
N MET A 45 -9.50 -1.00 -6.98
CA MET A 45 -9.12 -0.07 -8.03
C MET A 45 -10.31 0.82 -8.38
N ALA A 46 -10.09 2.13 -8.37
CA ALA A 46 -11.10 3.14 -8.69
C ALA A 46 -10.44 4.39 -9.27
N GLY A 47 -11.22 5.25 -9.87
CA GLY A 47 -10.78 6.59 -10.26
C GLY A 47 -10.36 7.40 -9.03
N ARG A 48 -9.36 8.29 -9.18
CA ARG A 48 -8.84 9.10 -8.07
C ARG A 48 -9.92 9.93 -7.39
N GLN A 49 -10.87 10.45 -8.16
CA GLN A 49 -12.01 11.25 -7.69
C GLN A 49 -12.98 10.43 -6.83
N ASP A 50 -13.02 9.10 -7.03
CA ASP A 50 -13.97 8.20 -6.38
C ASP A 50 -13.39 7.52 -5.11
N LEU A 51 -12.08 7.69 -4.84
CA LEU A 51 -11.39 7.03 -3.72
C LEU A 51 -12.03 7.35 -2.36
N ASN A 52 -12.35 8.61 -2.10
CA ASN A 52 -12.95 9.01 -0.81
C ASN A 52 -14.31 8.35 -0.61
N ARG A 53 -15.08 8.23 -1.67
CA ARG A 53 -16.39 7.58 -1.66
C ARG A 53 -16.26 6.08 -1.44
N LEU A 54 -15.30 5.45 -2.14
CA LEU A 54 -14.99 4.03 -1.97
C LEU A 54 -14.54 3.71 -0.54
N MET A 55 -13.66 4.55 0.03
CA MET A 55 -13.21 4.41 1.42
C MET A 55 -14.38 4.51 2.40
N GLY A 56 -15.33 5.45 2.17
CA GLY A 56 -16.55 5.56 2.96
C GLY A 56 -17.41 4.30 2.90
N LEU A 57 -17.57 3.67 1.73
CA LEU A 57 -18.28 2.40 1.57
C LEU A 57 -17.58 1.24 2.30
N ALA A 58 -16.25 1.25 2.35
CA ALA A 58 -15.47 0.28 3.09
C ALA A 58 -15.47 0.53 4.62
N GLY A 59 -16.18 1.55 5.09
CA GLY A 59 -16.19 1.94 6.50
C GLY A 59 -14.88 2.57 6.99
N VAL A 60 -14.01 2.98 6.07
CA VAL A 60 -12.73 3.61 6.38
C VAL A 60 -12.90 5.13 6.32
N GLU A 61 -12.96 5.77 7.48
CA GLU A 61 -12.89 7.23 7.54
C GLU A 61 -11.45 7.67 7.29
N GLN A 62 -11.23 8.47 6.26
CA GLN A 62 -9.93 9.13 6.06
C GLN A 62 -9.76 10.22 7.11
N GLN A 63 -8.94 9.97 8.10
CA GLN A 63 -8.43 11.02 8.95
C GLN A 63 -7.16 11.58 8.30
N ALA A 64 -7.13 12.89 8.09
CA ALA A 64 -5.94 13.55 7.60
C ALA A 64 -4.80 13.33 8.61
N GLN A 65 -3.66 12.86 8.15
CA GLN A 65 -2.47 12.64 8.97
C GLN A 65 -1.71 13.96 9.02
N HIS A 66 -1.66 14.59 10.19
CA HIS A 66 -1.05 15.90 10.37
C HIS A 66 0.26 15.86 11.13
N ARG A 67 0.55 14.77 11.86
CA ARG A 67 1.72 14.62 12.72
C ARG A 67 2.36 13.25 12.55
N ALA A 68 3.64 13.24 12.29
CA ALA A 68 4.42 12.03 12.14
C ALA A 68 5.61 12.01 13.09
N MET A 69 5.86 10.85 13.71
CA MET A 69 7.09 10.57 14.46
C MET A 69 7.96 9.64 13.64
N ILE A 70 9.23 9.99 13.49
CA ILE A 70 10.25 9.17 12.84
C ILE A 70 11.24 8.71 13.89
N ILE A 71 11.48 7.41 13.97
CA ILE A 71 12.49 6.81 14.88
C ILE A 71 13.68 6.37 14.03
N GLY A 72 14.82 7.02 14.24
CA GLY A 72 16.05 6.85 13.50
C GLY A 72 16.33 7.96 12.48
N GLY A 73 17.41 8.69 12.68
CA GLY A 73 17.87 9.82 11.88
C GLY A 73 18.86 9.48 10.77
N GLY A 74 19.00 8.20 10.42
CA GLY A 74 19.83 7.76 9.30
C GLY A 74 19.33 8.28 7.95
N LEU A 75 19.96 7.84 6.84
CA LEU A 75 19.64 8.33 5.49
C LEU A 75 18.15 8.32 5.16
N VAL A 76 17.42 7.26 5.52
CA VAL A 76 15.99 7.15 5.22
C VAL A 76 15.17 8.07 6.11
N GLY A 77 15.42 8.06 7.43
CA GLY A 77 14.67 8.89 8.38
C GLY A 77 14.86 10.39 8.12
N ARG A 78 16.10 10.82 7.86
CA ARG A 78 16.41 12.20 7.45
C ARG A 78 15.63 12.57 6.17
N ARG A 79 15.71 11.74 5.13
CA ARG A 79 15.02 12.01 3.87
C ARG A 79 13.51 12.06 3.99
N LEU A 80 12.93 11.20 4.83
CA LEU A 80 11.49 11.24 5.14
C LEU A 80 11.12 12.54 5.85
N ALA A 81 11.91 12.99 6.84
CA ALA A 81 11.68 14.27 7.51
C ALA A 81 11.69 15.42 6.52
N GLU A 82 12.69 15.51 5.65
CA GLU A 82 12.80 16.56 4.60
C GLU A 82 11.59 16.60 3.64
N LEU A 83 11.03 15.42 3.32
CA LEU A 83 9.88 15.34 2.40
C LEU A 83 8.55 15.66 3.08
N LEU A 84 8.41 15.32 4.38
CA LEU A 84 7.17 15.47 5.13
C LEU A 84 7.02 16.84 5.78
N ASP A 85 8.12 17.51 6.15
CA ASP A 85 8.13 18.72 6.97
C ASP A 85 7.37 19.92 6.38
N LYS A 86 7.06 19.88 5.08
CA LYS A 86 6.28 20.91 4.38
C LYS A 86 4.76 20.75 4.53
N SER A 87 4.30 19.56 4.88
CA SER A 87 2.87 19.21 4.90
C SER A 87 2.42 18.58 6.20
N VAL A 88 3.35 18.05 6.99
CA VAL A 88 3.09 17.31 8.21
C VAL A 88 4.00 17.81 9.32
N GLY A 89 3.50 17.95 10.55
CA GLY A 89 4.34 18.23 11.71
C GLY A 89 5.20 17.01 12.04
N VAL A 90 6.52 17.10 11.87
CA VAL A 90 7.45 15.98 12.04
C VAL A 90 8.22 16.09 13.35
N ARG A 91 8.28 14.98 14.09
CA ARG A 91 9.23 14.75 15.19
C ARG A 91 10.14 13.58 14.84
N LEU A 92 11.44 13.74 15.09
CA LEU A 92 12.44 12.73 14.80
C LEU A 92 13.23 12.41 16.08
N ILE A 93 13.31 11.12 16.41
CA ILE A 93 14.10 10.62 17.54
C ILE A 93 15.36 9.96 16.99
N GLU A 94 16.53 10.40 17.45
CA GLU A 94 17.84 9.83 17.09
C GLU A 94 18.64 9.50 18.35
N LYS A 95 19.18 8.28 18.37
CA LYS A 95 19.92 7.76 19.52
C LYS A 95 21.35 8.31 19.64
N ASN A 96 21.96 8.63 18.49
CA ASN A 96 23.30 9.21 18.46
C ASN A 96 23.23 10.72 18.65
N GLU A 97 23.84 11.22 19.71
CA GLU A 97 23.80 12.64 20.09
C GLU A 97 24.35 13.57 18.98
N THR A 98 25.52 13.23 18.43
CA THR A 98 26.14 14.02 17.36
C THR A 98 25.22 14.10 16.12
N CYS A 99 24.68 12.95 15.71
CA CYS A 99 23.74 12.89 14.59
C CYS A 99 22.45 13.70 14.87
N ALA A 100 21.93 13.63 16.09
CA ALA A 100 20.75 14.40 16.50
C ALA A 100 21.01 15.91 16.45
N MET A 101 22.20 16.36 16.87
CA MET A 101 22.62 17.77 16.76
C MET A 101 22.69 18.22 15.30
N ASP A 102 23.33 17.45 14.42
CA ASP A 102 23.45 17.76 13.00
C ASP A 102 22.07 17.85 12.34
N LEU A 103 21.21 16.87 12.62
CA LEU A 103 19.84 16.85 12.11
C LEU A 103 19.01 18.04 12.60
N SER A 104 19.16 18.44 13.87
CA SER A 104 18.47 19.61 14.42
C SER A 104 18.91 20.90 13.77
N HIS A 105 20.17 20.97 13.33
CA HIS A 105 20.68 22.11 12.56
C HIS A 105 20.12 22.14 11.13
N ASP A 106 20.04 20.99 10.48
CA ASP A 106 19.70 20.88 9.07
C ASP A 106 18.18 20.91 8.81
N LEU A 107 17.38 20.28 9.67
CA LEU A 107 15.93 20.12 9.53
C LEU A 107 15.18 21.23 10.26
N LYS A 108 14.92 22.35 9.57
CA LYS A 108 14.35 23.56 10.18
C LYS A 108 12.93 23.42 10.72
N ASN A 109 12.10 22.55 10.10
CA ASN A 109 10.69 22.41 10.44
C ASN A 109 10.41 21.11 11.23
N THR A 110 11.44 20.29 11.48
CA THR A 110 11.34 19.02 12.21
C THR A 110 11.86 19.21 13.64
N GLN A 111 11.09 18.76 14.62
CA GLN A 111 11.56 18.69 16.00
C GLN A 111 12.43 17.43 16.17
N VAL A 112 13.74 17.62 16.35
CA VAL A 112 14.67 16.52 16.60
C VAL A 112 14.89 16.35 18.10
N LEU A 113 14.77 15.10 18.57
CA LEU A 113 15.02 14.73 19.96
C LEU A 113 16.14 13.69 20.00
N HIS A 114 17.11 13.91 20.88
CA HIS A 114 18.11 12.91 21.23
C HIS A 114 17.52 11.91 22.22
N GLY A 115 17.53 10.61 21.88
CA GLY A 115 17.03 9.55 22.76
C GLY A 115 16.91 8.19 22.09
N ASP A 116 16.67 7.17 22.87
CA ASP A 116 16.43 5.82 22.38
C ASP A 116 14.94 5.62 22.06
N GLY A 117 14.61 5.49 20.79
CA GLY A 117 13.23 5.27 20.33
C GLY A 117 12.66 3.88 20.63
N SER A 118 13.40 3.01 21.31
CA SER A 118 12.88 1.75 21.89
C SER A 118 12.45 1.90 23.36
N ASP A 119 12.66 3.06 23.95
CA ASP A 119 12.27 3.38 25.33
C ASP A 119 10.90 4.05 25.34
N SER A 120 9.96 3.50 26.14
CA SER A 120 8.59 4.00 26.28
C SER A 120 8.54 5.43 26.83
N ASP A 121 9.39 5.78 27.76
CA ASP A 121 9.40 7.09 28.41
C ASP A 121 9.90 8.16 27.41
N VAL A 122 10.92 7.83 26.63
CA VAL A 122 11.43 8.68 25.55
C VAL A 122 10.34 8.92 24.49
N LEU A 123 9.62 7.87 24.08
CA LEU A 123 8.53 7.99 23.12
C LEU A 123 7.40 8.91 23.62
N VAL A 124 6.99 8.73 24.89
CA VAL A 124 5.94 9.55 25.50
C VAL A 124 6.39 10.99 25.67
N GLN A 125 7.61 11.24 26.15
CA GLN A 125 8.19 12.59 26.27
C GLN A 125 8.34 13.27 24.92
N ALA A 126 8.65 12.52 23.87
CA ALA A 126 8.68 13.01 22.49
C ALA A 126 7.27 13.32 21.94
N GLY A 127 6.21 13.07 22.71
CA GLY A 127 4.82 13.34 22.35
C GLY A 127 4.20 12.33 21.41
N LEU A 128 4.57 11.07 21.52
CA LEU A 128 4.01 9.94 20.75
C LEU A 128 2.48 9.93 20.76
N LEU A 129 1.86 10.20 21.91
CA LEU A 129 0.41 10.10 22.10
C LEU A 129 -0.39 11.09 21.24
N ASP A 130 0.27 12.11 20.73
CA ASP A 130 -0.31 13.10 19.82
C ASP A 130 -0.06 12.83 18.35
N MET A 131 0.73 11.81 18.02
CA MET A 131 1.08 11.47 16.64
C MET A 131 -0.03 10.69 15.95
N ASP A 132 -0.15 10.89 14.64
CA ASP A 132 -1.07 10.15 13.78
C ASP A 132 -0.34 8.98 13.11
N THR A 133 0.96 9.14 12.84
CA THR A 133 1.79 8.13 12.19
C THR A 133 3.13 7.99 12.91
N VAL A 134 3.60 6.75 13.08
CA VAL A 134 4.95 6.43 13.54
C VAL A 134 5.68 5.64 12.46
N ILE A 135 6.90 6.04 12.15
CA ILE A 135 7.74 5.39 11.15
C ILE A 135 9.08 5.04 11.81
N THR A 136 9.40 3.75 11.86
CA THR A 136 10.68 3.28 12.39
C THR A 136 11.66 3.02 11.25
N ALA A 137 12.78 3.72 11.23
CA ALA A 137 13.74 3.77 10.12
C ALA A 137 15.20 3.69 10.58
N THR A 138 15.46 2.94 11.67
CA THR A 138 16.82 2.69 12.15
C THR A 138 17.59 1.70 11.27
N GLY A 139 18.84 1.40 11.60
CA GLY A 139 19.67 0.39 10.93
C GLY A 139 19.24 -1.05 11.22
N GLU A 140 18.50 -1.30 12.29
CA GLU A 140 18.24 -2.62 12.87
C GLU A 140 16.76 -3.03 12.72
N ASN A 141 16.52 -4.23 12.16
CA ASN A 141 15.16 -4.72 11.93
C ASN A 141 14.38 -4.93 13.23
N GLU A 142 15.03 -5.54 14.20
CA GLU A 142 14.45 -5.90 15.50
C GLU A 142 14.01 -4.63 16.23
N THR A 143 14.90 -3.64 16.30
CA THR A 143 14.59 -2.32 16.88
C THR A 143 13.41 -1.67 16.15
N ASN A 144 13.38 -1.71 14.81
CA ASN A 144 12.29 -1.12 14.04
C ASN A 144 10.94 -1.78 14.33
N ILE A 145 10.90 -3.12 14.39
CA ILE A 145 9.67 -3.85 14.68
C ILE A 145 9.22 -3.59 16.11
N MET A 146 10.13 -3.74 17.08
CA MET A 146 9.79 -3.62 18.50
C MET A 146 9.36 -2.20 18.87
N SER A 147 10.06 -1.16 18.40
CA SER A 147 9.66 0.24 18.60
C SER A 147 8.32 0.56 17.94
N CYS A 148 8.06 0.00 16.76
CA CYS A 148 6.80 0.16 16.04
C CYS A 148 5.62 -0.46 16.82
N VAL A 149 5.79 -1.69 17.32
CA VAL A 149 4.78 -2.42 18.11
C VAL A 149 4.56 -1.71 19.46
N LEU A 150 5.61 -1.28 20.13
CA LEU A 150 5.53 -0.52 21.39
C LEU A 150 4.79 0.79 21.20
N ALA A 151 5.15 1.58 20.17
CA ALA A 151 4.48 2.82 19.85
C ALA A 151 2.98 2.59 19.60
N LYS A 152 2.63 1.58 18.81
CA LYS A 152 1.23 1.23 18.54
C LYS A 152 0.46 0.83 19.80
N HIS A 153 1.10 0.04 20.67
CA HIS A 153 0.50 -0.35 21.96
C HIS A 153 0.20 0.88 22.83
N LEU A 154 1.17 1.78 23.00
CA LEU A 154 1.02 2.99 23.81
C LEU A 154 -0.08 3.91 23.25
N MET A 155 -0.11 4.13 21.94
CA MET A 155 -1.11 4.95 21.27
C MET A 155 -2.52 4.35 21.40
N ASN A 156 -2.66 3.03 21.26
CA ASN A 156 -3.94 2.34 21.41
C ASN A 156 -4.45 2.38 22.84
N SER A 157 -3.60 2.13 23.83
CA SER A 157 -3.94 2.24 25.24
C SER A 157 -4.43 3.64 25.59
N HIS A 158 -3.72 4.67 25.13
CA HIS A 158 -4.15 6.06 25.34
C HIS A 158 -5.49 6.38 24.65
N ASN A 159 -5.76 5.80 23.48
CA ASN A 159 -7.05 5.98 22.81
C ASN A 159 -8.23 5.38 23.59
N LEU A 160 -8.02 4.26 24.28
CA LEU A 160 -9.03 3.64 25.15
C LEU A 160 -9.36 4.51 26.36
N ASP A 161 -8.36 5.19 26.92
CA ASP A 161 -8.51 6.05 28.11
C ASP A 161 -9.22 7.39 27.82
N ARG A 162 -9.44 7.75 26.56
CA ARG A 162 -10.09 9.02 26.16
C ARG A 162 -11.57 9.14 26.52
N GLY A 163 -12.19 8.06 26.98
CA GLY A 163 -13.58 8.01 27.42
C GLY A 163 -14.62 7.88 26.29
N PRO A 164 -15.85 7.51 26.65
CA PRO A 164 -16.93 7.28 25.68
C PRO A 164 -17.31 8.58 24.95
N GLY A 165 -17.41 8.50 23.62
CA GLY A 165 -17.84 9.61 22.76
C GLY A 165 -16.73 10.33 21.99
N LYS A 166 -15.46 10.08 22.25
CA LYS A 166 -14.36 10.56 21.39
C LYS A 166 -14.02 9.50 20.36
N LYS A 167 -14.02 9.87 19.07
CA LYS A 167 -13.58 8.96 18.00
C LYS A 167 -12.14 8.54 18.26
N ALA A 168 -11.90 7.23 18.23
CA ALA A 168 -10.55 6.68 18.30
C ALA A 168 -9.71 7.23 17.12
N ARG A 169 -8.50 7.70 17.39
CA ARG A 169 -7.57 8.05 16.32
C ARG A 169 -7.14 6.78 15.59
N GLN A 170 -7.18 6.80 14.28
CA GLN A 170 -6.56 5.75 13.46
C GLN A 170 -5.07 6.04 13.35
N ASN A 171 -4.31 5.52 14.30
CA ASN A 171 -2.86 5.64 14.31
C ASN A 171 -2.25 4.61 13.35
N LYS A 172 -1.24 5.01 12.58
CA LYS A 172 -0.50 4.13 11.68
C LYS A 172 0.92 3.92 12.17
N CYS A 173 1.36 2.68 12.22
CA CYS A 173 2.72 2.32 12.60
C CYS A 173 3.40 1.53 11.48
N ILE A 174 4.48 2.10 10.94
CA ILE A 174 5.20 1.61 9.76
C ILE A 174 6.62 1.23 10.16
N ALA A 175 7.02 -0.01 9.91
CA ALA A 175 8.37 -0.49 10.20
C ALA A 175 9.18 -0.72 8.90
N LEU A 176 10.40 -0.19 8.85
CA LEU A 176 11.34 -0.54 7.80
C LEU A 176 12.14 -1.78 8.19
N VAL A 177 12.25 -2.73 7.26
CA VAL A 177 13.02 -3.96 7.45
C VAL A 177 13.94 -4.23 6.25
N ASN A 178 14.98 -5.05 6.45
CA ASN A 178 15.95 -5.40 5.41
C ASN A 178 15.86 -6.88 4.98
N LYS A 179 15.14 -7.72 5.75
CA LYS A 179 14.94 -9.14 5.48
C LYS A 179 13.48 -9.41 5.15
N GLU A 180 13.24 -10.30 4.21
CA GLU A 180 11.89 -10.63 3.75
C GLU A 180 11.04 -11.28 4.84
N ASP A 181 11.62 -12.24 5.57
CA ASP A 181 10.94 -12.93 6.68
C ASP A 181 10.44 -11.96 7.76
N TYR A 182 11.12 -10.84 7.95
CA TYR A 182 10.73 -9.82 8.93
C TYR A 182 9.49 -9.02 8.50
N VAL A 183 9.13 -9.00 7.22
CA VAL A 183 7.88 -8.38 6.76
C VAL A 183 6.68 -9.14 7.30
N VAL A 184 6.73 -10.48 7.19
CA VAL A 184 5.68 -11.37 7.72
C VAL A 184 5.62 -11.30 9.25
N LEU A 185 6.78 -11.35 9.89
CA LEU A 185 6.86 -11.25 11.36
C LEU A 185 6.28 -9.94 11.87
N ALA A 186 6.65 -8.80 11.28
CA ALA A 186 6.14 -7.49 11.67
C ALA A 186 4.61 -7.41 11.53
N ALA A 187 4.05 -7.93 10.43
CA ALA A 187 2.61 -7.97 10.23
C ALA A 187 1.90 -8.82 11.30
N THR A 188 2.46 -9.99 11.68
CA THR A 188 1.88 -10.84 12.74
C THR A 188 1.99 -10.22 14.12
N MET A 189 3.02 -9.40 14.37
CA MET A 189 3.18 -8.64 15.61
C MET A 189 2.29 -7.40 15.69
N GLY A 190 1.54 -7.09 14.64
CA GLY A 190 0.52 -6.05 14.65
C GLY A 190 1.00 -4.68 14.13
N THR A 191 2.10 -4.58 13.40
CA THR A 191 2.41 -3.36 12.63
C THR A 191 1.40 -3.17 11.50
N ASP A 192 1.07 -1.93 11.16
CA ASP A 192 0.12 -1.67 10.07
C ASP A 192 0.75 -1.87 8.70
N LEU A 193 2.06 -1.63 8.61
CA LEU A 193 2.83 -1.82 7.38
C LEU A 193 4.29 -2.13 7.72
N ALA A 194 4.86 -3.13 7.07
CA ALA A 194 6.29 -3.39 7.07
C ALA A 194 6.83 -3.27 5.64
N LEU A 195 7.87 -2.47 5.45
CA LEU A 195 8.46 -2.19 4.14
C LEU A 195 9.89 -2.74 4.07
N ASN A 196 10.15 -3.63 3.10
CA ASN A 196 11.50 -4.12 2.84
C ASN A 196 12.23 -3.18 1.87
N LYS A 197 13.25 -2.48 2.36
CA LYS A 197 14.05 -1.52 1.58
C LYS A 197 14.70 -2.14 0.34
N LYS A 198 15.17 -3.37 0.43
CA LYS A 198 15.85 -4.07 -0.68
C LYS A 198 14.87 -4.44 -1.78
N ILE A 199 13.69 -4.95 -1.41
CA ILE A 199 12.63 -5.29 -2.38
C ILE A 199 12.15 -4.03 -3.10
N LEU A 200 11.91 -2.92 -2.36
CA LEU A 200 11.51 -1.65 -2.97
C LEU A 200 12.57 -1.15 -3.96
N ALA A 201 13.85 -1.16 -3.58
CA ALA A 201 14.93 -0.73 -4.48
C ALA A 201 15.06 -1.65 -5.71
N SER A 202 14.97 -2.98 -5.52
CA SER A 202 15.03 -3.95 -6.62
C SER A 202 13.88 -3.75 -7.61
N ASN A 203 12.68 -3.51 -7.11
CA ASN A 203 11.50 -3.26 -7.97
C ASN A 203 11.68 -1.97 -8.80
N GLU A 204 12.23 -0.90 -8.20
CA GLU A 204 12.53 0.32 -8.94
C GLU A 204 13.59 0.08 -10.03
N ILE A 205 14.66 -0.66 -9.75
CA ILE A 205 15.68 -1.01 -10.73
C ILE A 205 15.09 -1.86 -11.87
N LEU A 206 14.26 -2.85 -11.54
CA LEU A 206 13.63 -3.72 -12.53
C LEU A 206 12.74 -2.96 -13.51
N LYS A 207 12.09 -1.86 -13.10
CA LYS A 207 11.34 -0.98 -14.01
C LYS A 207 12.21 -0.44 -15.16
N PHE A 208 13.49 -0.17 -14.91
CA PHE A 208 14.41 0.31 -15.94
C PHE A 208 14.95 -0.79 -16.85
N ILE A 209 15.09 -2.01 -16.35
CA ILE A 209 15.65 -3.15 -17.09
C ILE A 209 14.58 -3.75 -18.04
N ARG A 210 13.33 -3.80 -17.60
CA ARG A 210 12.20 -4.38 -18.36
C ARG A 210 11.62 -3.42 -19.40
N ARG A 211 12.40 -2.46 -19.89
CA ARG A 211 11.97 -1.54 -20.96
C ARG A 211 11.72 -2.31 -22.25
N GLY A 212 10.45 -2.39 -22.65
CA GLY A 212 10.06 -2.92 -23.96
C GLY A 212 8.64 -3.51 -23.99
N GLU A 213 8.21 -4.24 -22.96
CA GLU A 213 6.94 -4.95 -22.98
C GLU A 213 6.12 -4.73 -21.69
N LEU A 214 6.79 -4.76 -20.54
CA LEU A 214 6.17 -4.44 -19.24
C LEU A 214 6.61 -3.05 -18.79
N LEU A 215 5.68 -2.12 -18.70
CA LEU A 215 5.99 -0.75 -18.28
C LEU A 215 6.28 -0.66 -16.78
N SER A 216 5.54 -1.40 -15.96
CA SER A 216 5.80 -1.52 -14.52
C SER A 216 5.25 -2.82 -13.94
N VAL A 217 5.88 -3.28 -12.85
CA VAL A 217 5.39 -4.39 -12.02
C VAL A 217 5.45 -3.93 -10.58
N ALA A 218 4.34 -4.05 -9.86
CA ALA A 218 4.26 -3.76 -8.44
C ALA A 218 3.69 -4.98 -7.71
N HIS A 219 4.44 -5.46 -6.71
CA HIS A 219 3.96 -6.50 -5.82
C HIS A 219 2.94 -5.92 -4.83
N LEU A 220 1.78 -6.55 -4.69
CA LEU A 220 0.77 -6.12 -3.74
C LEU A 220 1.15 -6.58 -2.32
N HIS A 221 1.51 -5.63 -1.45
CA HIS A 221 1.95 -5.93 -0.09
C HIS A 221 0.90 -6.73 0.70
N GLY A 222 1.35 -7.87 1.26
CA GLY A 222 0.48 -8.79 1.99
C GLY A 222 -0.32 -9.75 1.10
N PHE A 223 -0.04 -9.77 -0.21
CA PHE A 223 -0.71 -10.62 -1.19
C PHE A 223 0.31 -11.34 -2.08
N ASP A 224 0.04 -12.57 -2.45
CA ASP A 224 0.77 -13.26 -3.51
C ASP A 224 0.19 -12.87 -4.89
N ALA A 225 0.21 -11.57 -5.17
CA ALA A 225 -0.31 -11.01 -6.41
C ALA A 225 0.55 -9.83 -6.87
N GLU A 226 0.63 -9.66 -8.17
CA GLU A 226 1.34 -8.58 -8.84
C GLU A 226 0.38 -7.72 -9.65
N MET A 227 0.64 -6.43 -9.64
CA MET A 227 0.01 -5.45 -10.53
C MET A 227 1.00 -5.10 -11.62
N VAL A 228 0.61 -5.30 -12.86
CA VAL A 228 1.46 -5.14 -14.04
C VAL A 228 0.86 -4.09 -14.95
N GLU A 229 1.66 -3.12 -15.36
CA GLU A 229 1.31 -2.21 -16.43
C GLU A 229 1.98 -2.70 -17.73
N ILE A 230 1.17 -2.97 -18.74
CA ILE A 230 1.59 -3.54 -20.02
C ILE A 230 0.90 -2.85 -21.19
N VAL A 231 1.58 -2.78 -22.33
CA VAL A 231 1.00 -2.29 -23.59
C VAL A 231 0.46 -3.47 -24.38
N ALA A 232 -0.75 -3.34 -24.89
CA ALA A 232 -1.33 -4.35 -25.78
C ALA A 232 -0.70 -4.27 -27.17
N ALA A 233 -0.01 -5.34 -27.61
CA ALA A 233 0.56 -5.39 -28.95
C ALA A 233 -0.55 -5.50 -30.02
N GLU A 234 -0.21 -5.10 -31.24
CA GLU A 234 -1.06 -5.36 -32.41
C GLU A 234 -1.25 -6.88 -32.57
N ASP A 235 -2.46 -7.28 -32.93
CA ASP A 235 -2.86 -8.68 -33.11
C ASP A 235 -2.74 -9.60 -31.89
N SER A 236 -2.43 -9.05 -30.72
CA SER A 236 -2.38 -9.83 -29.48
C SER A 236 -3.77 -10.40 -29.10
N PRO A 237 -3.86 -11.55 -28.43
CA PRO A 237 -5.14 -12.17 -28.07
C PRO A 237 -6.09 -11.25 -27.30
N ILE A 238 -5.56 -10.32 -26.48
CA ILE A 238 -6.36 -9.40 -25.68
C ILE A 238 -7.11 -8.38 -26.53
N THR A 239 -6.61 -8.06 -27.73
CA THR A 239 -7.22 -7.07 -28.63
C THR A 239 -8.31 -7.64 -29.53
N GLN A 240 -8.50 -8.97 -29.56
CA GLN A 240 -9.40 -9.64 -30.48
C GLN A 240 -10.89 -9.56 -30.09
N LYS A 241 -11.18 -9.50 -28.80
CA LYS A 241 -12.56 -9.57 -28.28
C LYS A 241 -12.73 -8.75 -27.01
N PRO A 242 -13.96 -8.30 -26.68
CA PRO A 242 -14.28 -7.74 -25.38
C PRO A 242 -13.91 -8.68 -24.24
N LEU A 243 -13.57 -8.15 -23.07
CA LEU A 243 -13.11 -8.92 -21.92
C LEU A 243 -14.07 -10.05 -21.51
N SER A 244 -15.38 -9.81 -21.55
CA SER A 244 -16.40 -10.81 -21.26
C SER A 244 -16.43 -12.02 -22.23
N LYS A 245 -15.79 -11.91 -23.39
CA LYS A 245 -15.75 -12.94 -24.43
C LYS A 245 -14.38 -13.63 -24.57
N LEU A 246 -13.43 -13.33 -23.67
CA LEU A 246 -12.06 -13.89 -23.74
C LEU A 246 -11.93 -15.35 -23.30
N GLY A 247 -12.99 -15.95 -22.70
CA GLY A 247 -13.04 -17.36 -22.33
C GLY A 247 -12.46 -17.71 -20.97
N ASP A 248 -12.42 -19.02 -20.64
CA ASP A 248 -12.17 -19.53 -19.28
C ASP A 248 -10.73 -19.33 -18.78
N TRP A 249 -9.77 -19.20 -19.66
CA TRP A 249 -8.37 -18.97 -19.28
C TRP A 249 -8.12 -17.58 -18.65
N TYR A 250 -9.03 -16.65 -18.86
CA TYR A 250 -9.10 -15.35 -18.20
C TYR A 250 -9.61 -15.47 -16.75
N ASN A 251 -10.44 -16.46 -16.48
CA ASN A 251 -11.12 -16.61 -15.19
C ASN A 251 -10.16 -17.04 -14.07
N ARG A 252 -10.13 -16.26 -12.98
CA ARG A 252 -9.43 -16.51 -11.71
C ARG A 252 -7.90 -16.45 -11.72
N LYS A 253 -7.26 -16.15 -12.84
CA LYS A 253 -5.80 -16.09 -12.94
C LYS A 253 -5.30 -14.68 -13.20
N ILE A 254 -6.04 -13.94 -14.00
CA ILE A 254 -5.70 -12.60 -14.46
C ILE A 254 -6.96 -11.73 -14.36
N LEU A 255 -6.81 -10.52 -13.85
CA LEU A 255 -7.85 -9.51 -13.81
C LEU A 255 -7.36 -8.27 -14.53
N ILE A 256 -8.10 -7.80 -15.52
CA ILE A 256 -7.86 -6.49 -16.11
C ILE A 256 -8.51 -5.45 -15.21
N GLY A 257 -7.67 -4.61 -14.60
CA GLY A 257 -8.11 -3.59 -13.64
C GLY A 257 -8.54 -2.31 -14.32
N SER A 258 -7.68 -1.74 -15.17
CA SER A 258 -7.95 -0.49 -15.88
C SER A 258 -7.23 -0.43 -17.24
N ILE A 259 -7.71 0.45 -18.10
CA ILE A 259 -7.12 0.79 -19.39
C ILE A 259 -6.83 2.28 -19.44
N HIS A 260 -5.76 2.66 -20.12
CA HIS A 260 -5.44 4.05 -20.40
C HIS A 260 -5.84 4.38 -21.83
N ARG A 261 -6.88 5.22 -21.95
CA ARG A 261 -7.45 5.65 -23.22
C ARG A 261 -7.63 7.14 -23.23
N ASP A 262 -7.24 7.81 -24.30
CA ASP A 262 -7.40 9.27 -24.48
C ASP A 262 -6.82 10.10 -23.32
N GLY A 263 -5.68 9.66 -22.77
CA GLY A 263 -4.99 10.34 -21.66
C GLY A 263 -5.59 10.07 -20.28
N ILE A 264 -6.62 9.22 -20.16
CA ILE A 264 -7.35 8.98 -18.91
C ILE A 264 -7.35 7.48 -18.58
N TRP A 265 -7.10 7.15 -17.30
CA TRP A 265 -7.30 5.80 -16.79
C TRP A 265 -8.80 5.53 -16.52
N GLN A 266 -9.29 4.45 -17.07
CA GLN A 266 -10.68 3.99 -16.93
C GLN A 266 -10.70 2.59 -16.35
N VAL A 267 -11.58 2.32 -15.39
CA VAL A 267 -11.77 0.97 -14.84
C VAL A 267 -12.33 0.08 -15.93
N ALA A 268 -11.70 -1.08 -16.15
CA ALA A 268 -12.12 -2.03 -17.16
C ALA A 268 -13.37 -2.81 -16.71
N VAL A 269 -14.35 -2.95 -17.58
CA VAL A 269 -15.60 -3.72 -17.36
C VAL A 269 -15.72 -4.82 -18.41
N GLY A 270 -16.70 -5.73 -18.25
CA GLY A 270 -16.87 -6.87 -19.16
C GLY A 270 -16.95 -6.51 -20.64
N ASP A 271 -17.58 -5.40 -20.97
CA ASP A 271 -17.75 -4.93 -22.35
C ASP A 271 -16.57 -4.11 -22.87
N THR A 272 -15.56 -3.88 -22.02
CA THR A 272 -14.32 -3.20 -22.43
C THR A 272 -13.62 -4.02 -23.51
N HIS A 273 -13.35 -3.39 -24.66
CA HIS A 273 -12.54 -3.94 -25.73
C HIS A 273 -11.20 -3.17 -25.77
N ILE A 274 -10.11 -3.86 -25.45
CA ILE A 274 -8.76 -3.31 -25.46
C ILE A 274 -8.29 -3.18 -26.90
N ARG A 275 -7.69 -2.03 -27.24
CA ARG A 275 -7.14 -1.75 -28.57
C ARG A 275 -5.63 -1.91 -28.57
N ALA A 276 -5.07 -2.12 -29.73
CA ALA A 276 -3.62 -2.10 -29.90
C ALA A 276 -3.00 -0.79 -29.38
N ASN A 277 -1.84 -0.88 -28.80
CA ASN A 277 -1.08 0.22 -28.20
C ASN A 277 -1.73 0.89 -26.96
N GLU A 278 -2.86 0.38 -26.44
CA GLU A 278 -3.39 0.85 -25.16
C GLU A 278 -2.56 0.28 -23.99
N ARG A 279 -2.36 1.13 -22.99
CA ARG A 279 -1.74 0.73 -21.72
C ARG A 279 -2.82 0.13 -20.83
N VAL A 280 -2.49 -0.97 -20.19
CA VAL A 280 -3.45 -1.75 -19.39
C VAL A 280 -2.82 -2.10 -18.05
N ILE A 281 -3.58 -1.94 -16.98
CA ILE A 281 -3.19 -2.46 -15.65
C ILE A 281 -3.85 -3.81 -15.47
N VAL A 282 -3.00 -4.81 -15.25
CA VAL A 282 -3.39 -6.21 -15.04
C VAL A 282 -3.00 -6.61 -13.64
N VAL A 283 -3.88 -7.34 -12.93
CA VAL A 283 -3.58 -7.97 -11.65
C VAL A 283 -3.60 -9.48 -11.83
N CYS A 284 -2.57 -10.15 -11.38
CA CYS A 284 -2.46 -11.60 -11.46
C CYS A 284 -1.65 -12.18 -10.29
N MET A 285 -1.80 -13.47 -10.02
CA MET A 285 -0.87 -14.18 -9.14
C MET A 285 0.50 -14.23 -9.77
N SER A 286 1.58 -14.15 -8.97
CA SER A 286 2.98 -14.10 -9.46
C SER A 286 3.30 -15.23 -10.45
N GLN A 287 2.81 -16.44 -10.19
CA GLN A 287 2.98 -17.61 -11.08
C GLN A 287 2.29 -17.46 -12.45
N HIS A 288 1.41 -16.49 -12.63
CA HIS A 288 0.66 -16.30 -13.88
C HIS A 288 1.17 -15.14 -14.74
N LEU A 289 2.27 -14.50 -14.37
CA LEU A 289 2.86 -13.39 -15.12
C LEU A 289 3.18 -13.76 -16.58
N ILE A 290 3.65 -14.98 -16.80
CA ILE A 290 3.92 -15.51 -18.16
C ILE A 290 2.64 -15.58 -19.01
N HIS A 291 1.49 -15.85 -18.38
CA HIS A 291 0.20 -15.88 -19.10
C HIS A 291 -0.24 -14.46 -19.48
N VAL A 292 0.05 -13.46 -18.65
CA VAL A 292 -0.19 -12.04 -18.99
C VAL A 292 0.61 -11.68 -20.23
N GLN A 293 1.91 -12.02 -20.29
CA GLN A 293 2.74 -11.76 -21.44
C GLN A 293 2.16 -12.40 -22.71
N LYS A 294 1.80 -13.69 -22.67
CA LYS A 294 1.19 -14.39 -23.81
C LYS A 294 -0.15 -13.79 -24.28
N LEU A 295 -0.83 -13.09 -23.39
CA LEU A 295 -2.11 -12.45 -23.70
C LEU A 295 -1.93 -11.10 -24.42
N PHE A 296 -0.90 -10.37 -24.04
CA PHE A 296 -0.66 -8.99 -24.48
C PHE A 296 0.38 -8.84 -25.58
N LEU A 297 1.19 -9.86 -25.78
CA LEU A 297 2.24 -9.88 -26.82
C LEU A 297 1.80 -10.75 -28.00
N ALA A 298 2.24 -10.38 -29.19
CA ALA A 298 1.96 -11.12 -30.42
C ALA A 298 2.81 -12.40 -30.53
#